data_a584876128bdfc4039b37ce37f35053a
#
_entry.id   a584876128bdfc4039b37ce37f35053a
#
_cell.length_a   1.000
_cell.length_b   1.000
_cell.length_c   1.000
_cell.angle_alpha   90.00
_cell.angle_beta   90.00
_cell.angle_gamma   90.00
#
_symmetry.space_group_name_H-M   'P 1'
#
loop_
_entity.id
_entity.type
_entity.pdbx_description
1 polymer ?
#
loop_
_entity_poly.entity_id
_entity_poly.type
_entity_poly.pdbx_seq_one_letter_code
_entity_poly.pdbx_strand_id
1 'polypeptide(L)'
;NTGGMGAYSPAPVVTSDVHNKVMQQVIQPVVDAMKHAGHPYTGFLYAGLMIDKAGDPYVIEFNCRFGDPETQPILMRLQSSMVDLVAQGLAGQLPSEAKWDARPALGIVVASKGYPYV
;
A
#
# COMPACT_ATOMS: atom_id res chain seq x y z
N ASN A 1 -19.61 3.45 9.68
CA ASN A 1 -18.47 3.21 8.81
C ASN A 1 -18.08 1.72 8.90
N THR A 2 -18.19 0.99 7.81
CA THR A 2 -18.03 -0.46 7.77
C THR A 2 -17.00 -0.86 6.71
N GLY A 3 -15.86 -0.22 6.73
CA GLY A 3 -14.78 -0.37 5.77
C GLY A 3 -14.42 0.98 5.16
N GLY A 4 -13.51 0.99 4.22
CA GLY A 4 -13.09 2.21 3.53
C GLY A 4 -14.21 2.75 2.66
N MET A 5 -14.47 4.04 2.74
CA MET A 5 -15.52 4.71 1.95
C MET A 5 -14.98 5.40 0.71
N GLY A 6 -13.68 5.47 0.58
CA GLY A 6 -12.97 6.03 -0.55
C GLY A 6 -11.48 6.07 -0.28
N ALA A 7 -10.72 6.29 -1.34
CA ALA A 7 -9.28 6.44 -1.27
C ALA A 7 -8.78 7.35 -2.39
N TYR A 8 -7.66 7.99 -2.20
CA TYR A 8 -6.97 8.76 -3.23
C TYR A 8 -5.47 8.46 -3.21
N SER A 9 -4.84 8.67 -4.35
CA SER A 9 -3.40 8.47 -4.53
C SER A 9 -2.86 9.53 -5.51
N PRO A 10 -1.69 10.14 -5.25
CA PRO A 10 -0.87 10.00 -4.05
C PRO A 10 -1.47 10.71 -2.84
N ALA A 11 -1.09 10.31 -1.64
CA ALA A 11 -1.47 11.00 -0.41
C ALA A 11 -0.49 12.16 -0.15
N PRO A 12 -0.95 13.44 -0.09
CA PRO A 12 -0.05 14.58 0.08
C PRO A 12 0.78 14.54 1.37
N VAL A 13 0.27 13.89 2.41
CA VAL A 13 0.99 13.70 3.68
C VAL A 13 2.23 12.82 3.52
N VAL A 14 2.26 11.95 2.51
CA VAL A 14 3.41 11.09 2.21
C VAL A 14 4.39 11.85 1.31
N THR A 15 5.16 12.73 1.92
CA THR A 15 6.30 13.40 1.27
C THR A 15 7.42 12.40 1.01
N SER A 16 8.44 12.81 0.26
CA SER A 16 9.62 11.95 0.02
C SER A 16 10.31 11.55 1.32
N ASP A 17 10.39 12.44 2.31
CA ASP A 17 10.98 12.14 3.61
C ASP A 17 10.14 11.12 4.40
N VAL A 18 8.82 11.29 4.41
CA VAL A 18 7.90 10.33 5.04
C VAL A 18 7.99 8.97 4.34
N HIS A 19 8.01 8.95 3.00
CA HIS A 19 8.20 7.71 2.23
C HIS A 19 9.48 6.99 2.65
N ASN A 20 10.61 7.70 2.70
CA ASN A 20 11.89 7.12 3.10
C ASN A 20 11.85 6.57 4.53
N LYS A 21 11.26 7.32 5.48
CA LYS A 21 11.06 6.84 6.86
C LYS A 21 10.22 5.56 6.90
N VAL A 22 9.12 5.52 6.17
CA VAL A 22 8.24 4.34 6.11
C VAL A 22 8.99 3.14 5.56
N MET A 23 9.72 3.30 4.46
CA MET A 23 10.47 2.19 3.86
C MET A 23 11.56 1.67 4.80
N GLN A 24 12.32 2.56 5.44
CA GLN A 24 13.46 2.18 6.28
C GLN A 24 13.08 1.73 7.69
N GLN A 25 12.04 2.31 8.28
CA GLN A 25 11.69 2.08 9.68
C GLN A 25 10.50 1.13 9.87
N VAL A 26 9.71 0.89 8.82
CA VAL A 26 8.50 0.06 8.88
C VAL A 26 8.59 -1.12 7.91
N ILE A 27 8.64 -0.86 6.61
CA ILE A 27 8.49 -1.91 5.60
C ILE A 27 9.69 -2.86 5.59
N GLN A 28 10.89 -2.33 5.43
CA GLN A 28 12.10 -3.17 5.36
C GLN A 28 12.32 -3.99 6.64
N PRO A 29 12.20 -3.40 7.87
CA PRO A 29 12.34 -4.18 9.09
C PRO A 29 11.33 -5.32 9.24
N VAL A 30 10.08 -5.13 8.82
CA VAL A 30 9.05 -6.19 8.87
C VAL A 30 9.40 -7.33 7.91
N VAL A 31 9.78 -7.02 6.68
CA VAL A 31 10.16 -8.03 5.68
C VAL A 31 11.41 -8.80 6.15
N ASP A 32 12.39 -8.10 6.70
CA ASP A 32 13.61 -8.72 7.23
C ASP A 32 13.33 -9.59 8.46
N ALA A 33 12.47 -9.14 9.37
CA ALA A 33 12.07 -9.91 10.54
C ALA A 33 11.36 -11.20 10.15
N MET A 34 10.46 -11.16 9.18
CA MET A 34 9.80 -12.36 8.64
C MET A 34 10.81 -13.35 8.04
N LYS A 35 11.79 -12.85 7.30
CA LYS A 35 12.86 -13.68 6.74
C LYS A 35 13.70 -14.33 7.85
N HIS A 36 14.11 -13.57 8.86
CA HIS A 36 14.89 -14.08 9.99
C HIS A 36 14.10 -15.10 10.84
N ALA A 37 12.78 -14.94 10.92
CA ALA A 37 11.91 -15.90 11.60
C ALA A 37 11.69 -17.21 10.79
N GLY A 38 12.28 -17.35 9.62
CA GLY A 38 12.13 -18.53 8.75
C GLY A 38 10.87 -18.50 7.88
N HIS A 39 10.17 -17.37 7.81
CA HIS A 39 8.95 -17.17 7.03
C HIS A 39 9.11 -16.01 6.06
N PRO A 40 9.98 -16.12 5.02
CA PRO A 40 10.19 -15.03 4.07
C PRO A 40 8.86 -14.66 3.40
N TYR A 41 8.57 -13.36 3.38
CA TYR A 41 7.32 -12.85 2.84
C TYR A 41 7.47 -12.52 1.34
N THR A 42 6.60 -13.08 0.53
CA THR A 42 6.45 -12.74 -0.89
C THR A 42 4.99 -12.47 -1.18
N GLY A 43 4.66 -11.28 -1.66
CA GLY A 43 3.28 -10.89 -1.92
C GLY A 43 3.07 -9.38 -1.75
N PHE A 44 1.81 -8.99 -1.69
CA PHE A 44 1.42 -7.59 -1.44
C PHE A 44 1.35 -7.33 0.06
N LEU A 45 2.13 -6.37 0.51
CA LEU A 45 2.11 -5.91 1.90
C LEU A 45 1.45 -4.54 1.96
N TYR A 46 0.26 -4.47 2.55
CA TYR A 46 -0.41 -3.22 2.90
C TYR A 46 -0.02 -2.83 4.32
N ALA A 47 0.45 -1.60 4.49
CA ALA A 47 0.71 -1.01 5.80
C ALA A 47 -0.25 0.15 6.04
N GLY A 48 -1.18 -0.01 6.98
CA GLY A 48 -2.01 1.06 7.50
C GLY A 48 -1.20 1.91 8.47
N LEU A 49 -1.03 3.19 8.15
CA LEU A 49 -0.17 4.10 8.89
C LEU A 49 -0.91 5.37 9.30
N MET A 50 -0.53 5.90 10.44
CA MET A 50 -0.84 7.27 10.84
C MET A 50 0.47 8.08 10.82
N ILE A 51 0.45 9.23 10.15
CA ILE A 51 1.59 10.14 10.09
C ILE A 51 1.31 11.30 11.03
N ASP A 52 2.17 11.53 11.98
CA ASP A 52 2.03 12.64 12.93
C ASP A 52 2.47 13.98 12.35
N LYS A 53 2.35 15.05 13.15
CA LYS A 53 2.72 16.41 12.71
C LYS A 53 4.22 16.60 12.48
N ALA A 54 5.06 15.72 13.04
CA ALA A 54 6.50 15.71 12.82
C ALA A 54 6.90 14.90 11.58
N GLY A 55 5.94 14.22 10.94
CA GLY A 55 6.18 13.35 9.79
C GLY A 55 6.67 11.97 10.19
N ASP A 56 6.40 11.53 11.42
CA ASP A 56 6.79 10.20 11.88
C ASP A 56 5.65 9.19 11.67
N PRO A 57 5.94 8.01 11.09
CA PRO A 57 4.94 7.00 10.82
C PRO A 57 4.65 6.12 12.06
N TYR A 58 3.38 5.93 12.35
CA TYR A 58 2.89 4.99 13.37
C TYR A 58 2.08 3.90 12.69
N VAL A 59 2.44 2.64 12.93
CA VAL A 59 1.75 1.48 12.35
C VAL A 59 0.43 1.25 13.08
N ILE A 60 -0.65 1.14 12.30
CA ILE A 60 -1.98 0.74 12.78
C ILE A 60 -2.15 -0.76 12.55
N GLU A 61 -1.92 -1.21 11.31
CA GLU A 61 -2.07 -2.61 10.92
C GLU A 61 -1.23 -2.96 9.69
N PHE A 62 -1.03 -4.25 9.48
CA PHE A 62 -0.58 -4.82 8.21
C PHE A 62 -1.64 -5.75 7.65
N ASN A 63 -1.74 -5.78 6.32
CA ASN A 63 -2.57 -6.74 5.60
C ASN A 63 -1.74 -7.43 4.50
N CYS A 64 -1.95 -8.74 4.33
CA CYS A 64 -1.27 -9.56 3.31
C CYS A 64 -2.01 -9.53 1.96
N ARG A 65 -2.49 -8.38 1.57
CA ARG A 65 -3.27 -8.11 0.36
C ARG A 65 -3.23 -6.63 0.04
N PHE A 66 -3.77 -6.29 -1.13
CA PHE A 66 -4.07 -4.90 -1.43
C PHE A 66 -5.11 -4.31 -0.47
N GLY A 67 -5.07 -2.98 -0.31
CA GLY A 67 -6.07 -2.24 0.43
C GLY A 67 -7.44 -2.24 -0.27
N ASP A 68 -8.49 -2.12 0.51
CA ASP A 68 -9.85 -1.93 0.06
C ASP A 68 -10.42 -0.68 0.77
N PRO A 69 -10.63 0.45 0.06
CA PRO A 69 -10.73 0.61 -1.40
C PRO A 69 -9.48 1.16 -2.11
N GLU A 70 -8.30 1.12 -1.53
CA GLU A 70 -7.09 1.76 -2.07
C GLU A 70 -6.61 1.15 -3.39
N THR A 71 -6.96 -0.10 -3.68
CA THR A 71 -6.52 -0.84 -4.88
C THR A 71 -6.84 -0.09 -6.17
N GLN A 72 -8.07 0.42 -6.31
CA GLN A 72 -8.52 1.06 -7.53
C GLN A 72 -7.71 2.33 -7.88
N PRO A 73 -7.58 3.33 -6.99
CA PRO A 73 -6.79 4.51 -7.31
C PRO A 73 -5.29 4.22 -7.46
N ILE A 74 -4.75 3.22 -6.77
CA ILE A 74 -3.36 2.79 -6.95
C ILE A 74 -3.16 2.20 -8.34
N LEU A 75 -4.01 1.26 -8.76
CA LEU A 75 -3.89 0.63 -10.08
C LEU A 75 -4.15 1.60 -11.23
N MET A 76 -5.01 2.60 -11.06
CA MET A 76 -5.19 3.67 -12.05
C MET A 76 -3.92 4.48 -12.31
N ARG A 77 -3.04 4.59 -11.32
CA ARG A 77 -1.77 5.30 -11.45
C ARG A 77 -0.61 4.40 -11.87
N LEU A 78 -0.76 3.08 -11.77
CA LEU A 78 0.32 2.15 -12.09
C LEU A 78 0.58 2.16 -13.61
N GLN A 79 1.81 2.49 -14.00
CA GLN A 79 2.31 2.42 -15.39
C GLN A 79 3.14 1.17 -15.66
N SER A 80 3.71 0.56 -14.62
CA SER A 80 4.36 -0.74 -14.73
C SER A 80 3.34 -1.84 -15.00
N SER A 81 3.74 -2.86 -15.75
CA SER A 81 2.91 -4.07 -15.93
C SER A 81 2.75 -4.80 -14.59
N MET A 82 1.51 -4.97 -14.13
CA MET A 82 1.23 -5.74 -12.91
C MET A 82 1.67 -7.20 -13.06
N VAL A 83 1.48 -7.79 -14.22
CA VAL A 83 1.88 -9.18 -14.51
C VAL A 83 3.40 -9.33 -14.38
N ASP A 84 4.16 -8.38 -14.93
CA ASP A 84 5.63 -8.42 -14.83
C ASP A 84 6.11 -8.20 -13.39
N LEU A 85 5.48 -7.29 -12.64
CA LEU A 85 5.79 -7.10 -11.23
C LEU A 85 5.55 -8.37 -10.40
N VAL A 86 4.44 -9.06 -10.64
CA VAL A 86 4.14 -10.34 -9.97
C VAL A 86 5.15 -11.41 -10.36
N ALA A 87 5.46 -11.57 -11.65
CA ALA A 87 6.42 -12.55 -12.13
C ALA A 87 7.82 -12.29 -11.55
N GLN A 88 8.27 -11.04 -11.54
CA GLN A 88 9.55 -10.64 -10.94
C GLN A 88 9.57 -10.84 -9.42
N GLY A 89 8.46 -10.54 -8.74
CA GLY A 89 8.33 -10.79 -7.30
C GLY A 89 8.46 -12.26 -6.94
N LEU A 90 7.80 -13.14 -7.70
CA LEU A 90 7.91 -14.60 -7.53
C LEU A 90 9.31 -15.12 -7.84
N ALA A 91 10.03 -14.49 -8.76
CA ALA A 91 11.42 -14.81 -9.09
C ALA A 91 12.46 -14.20 -8.12
N GLY A 92 12.03 -13.39 -7.14
CA GLY A 92 12.93 -12.66 -6.24
C GLY A 92 13.73 -11.54 -6.94
N GLN A 93 13.19 -10.98 -8.02
CA GLN A 93 13.83 -9.99 -8.89
C GLN A 93 13.00 -8.70 -9.02
N LEU A 94 12.28 -8.32 -7.98
CA LEU A 94 11.51 -7.06 -7.99
C LEU A 94 12.41 -5.87 -8.28
N PRO A 95 11.96 -4.92 -9.12
CA PRO A 95 12.62 -3.63 -9.25
C PRO A 95 12.51 -2.86 -7.92
N SER A 96 13.42 -1.91 -7.72
CA SER A 96 13.40 -1.06 -6.51
C SER A 96 12.16 -0.19 -6.42
N GLU A 97 11.54 0.12 -7.57
CA GLU A 97 10.37 0.99 -7.66
C GLU A 97 9.54 0.65 -8.89
N ALA A 98 8.20 0.69 -8.75
CA ALA A 98 7.28 0.67 -9.87
C ALA A 98 7.15 2.07 -10.50
N LYS A 99 6.74 2.13 -11.77
CA LYS A 99 6.47 3.39 -12.47
C LYS A 99 5.05 3.85 -12.23
N TRP A 100 4.88 5.15 -11.96
CA TRP A 100 3.60 5.74 -11.58
C TRP A 100 3.25 6.93 -12.46
N ASP A 101 1.96 7.08 -12.79
CA ASP A 101 1.41 8.30 -13.35
C ASP A 101 1.44 9.41 -12.28
N ALA A 102 1.87 10.60 -12.65
CA ALA A 102 1.94 11.74 -11.75
C ALA A 102 0.55 12.33 -11.42
N ARG A 103 -0.46 12.04 -12.24
CA ARG A 103 -1.83 12.52 -12.02
C ARG A 103 -2.46 11.82 -10.82
N PRO A 104 -3.24 12.56 -9.99
CA PRO A 104 -3.94 11.94 -8.88
C PRO A 104 -5.10 11.06 -9.37
N ALA A 105 -5.42 10.03 -8.58
CA ALA A 105 -6.59 9.19 -8.74
C ALA A 105 -7.42 9.20 -7.46
N LEU A 106 -8.74 9.20 -7.60
CA LEU A 106 -9.71 9.17 -6.50
C LEU A 106 -10.71 8.04 -6.72
N GLY A 107 -10.92 7.22 -5.72
CA GLY A 107 -11.98 6.23 -5.66
C GLY A 107 -13.01 6.59 -4.59
N ILE A 108 -14.29 6.47 -4.92
CA ILE A 108 -15.41 6.63 -3.97
C ILE A 108 -16.24 5.36 -4.02
N VAL A 109 -16.47 4.76 -2.84
CA VAL A 109 -17.28 3.55 -2.73
C VAL A 109 -18.76 3.91 -2.77
N VAL A 110 -19.49 3.29 -3.69
CA VAL A 110 -20.94 3.39 -3.79
C VAL A 110 -21.55 2.04 -3.40
N ALA A 111 -22.45 2.05 -2.45
CA ALA A 111 -23.10 0.85 -1.94
C ALA A 111 -24.62 0.93 -2.08
N SER A 112 -25.29 -0.24 -2.08
CA SER A 112 -26.74 -0.30 -2.05
C SER A 112 -27.31 0.27 -0.75
N LYS A 113 -28.58 0.71 -0.79
CA LYS A 113 -29.29 1.17 0.41
C LYS A 113 -29.34 0.03 1.45
N GLY A 114 -28.96 0.36 2.67
CA GLY A 114 -28.98 -0.58 3.78
C GLY A 114 -27.66 -1.34 4.03
N TYR A 115 -26.70 -1.26 3.10
CA TYR A 115 -25.37 -1.84 3.35
C TYR A 115 -24.79 -1.35 4.69
N PRO A 116 -24.20 -2.22 5.52
CA PRO A 116 -23.95 -3.66 5.34
C PRO A 116 -24.99 -4.56 6.02
N TYR A 117 -26.10 -4.02 6.46
CA TYR A 117 -27.04 -4.70 7.38
C TYR A 117 -28.26 -5.33 6.68
N VAL A 118 -28.31 -5.36 5.36
CA VAL A 118 -29.42 -5.94 4.58
C VAL A 118 -28.95 -7.11 3.76
#